data_925065689eb7a3fb17438a5991b4730d
#
_entry.id   925065689eb7a3fb17438a5991b4730d
#
_cell.length_a   1.000
_cell.length_b   1.000
_cell.length_c   1.000
_cell.angle_alpha   90.00
_cell.angle_beta   90.00
_cell.angle_gamma   90.00
#
_symmetry.space_group_name_H-M   'P 1'
#
loop_
_entity.id
_entity.type
_entity.pdbx_description
1 polymer ?
#
loop_
_entity_poly.entity_id
_entity_poly.type
_entity_poly.pdbx_seq_one_letter_code
_entity_poly.pdbx_strand_id
1 'polypeptide(L)'
;MAVVDGKTGSLIVEPDADTLKKYQDQKDEELRQRAMLKELKGKTTETKSGHKIHLYANIGSTGDVASVLANDAEGIGLFRSEFIYLEKDNYPTEEEQFQAYKQAVQMMAGKKVIIRTLDIGGDKDASAFHLPKEENPALGMRAIRISLKRPEIFKTQLRAILRASAFGKIAIMFPLITSVWEVWKTKEILDEVKLDLDKKGIAYDLSLIHISEPTRLGMI
;
A
#
# COMPACT_ATOMS: atom_id res chain seq x y z
N MET A 1 -16.28 9.78 -37.44
CA MET A 1 -15.06 9.20 -36.83
C MET A 1 -14.52 10.22 -35.84
N ALA A 2 -13.88 9.77 -34.70
CA ALA A 2 -13.28 10.72 -33.76
C ALA A 2 -11.97 10.13 -33.21
N VAL A 3 -11.02 11.01 -32.85
CA VAL A 3 -9.80 10.69 -32.13
C VAL A 3 -9.92 11.24 -30.72
N VAL A 4 -9.63 10.39 -29.73
CA VAL A 4 -9.56 10.78 -28.31
C VAL A 4 -8.12 10.63 -27.85
N ASP A 5 -7.49 11.73 -27.47
CA ASP A 5 -6.15 11.74 -26.92
C ASP A 5 -6.19 12.03 -25.41
N GLY A 6 -6.03 10.99 -24.60
CA GLY A 6 -6.02 11.09 -23.13
C GLY A 6 -4.79 11.79 -22.56
N LYS A 7 -3.70 11.95 -23.32
CA LYS A 7 -2.49 12.66 -22.84
C LYS A 7 -2.67 14.18 -22.89
N THR A 8 -3.31 14.66 -23.96
CA THR A 8 -3.55 16.10 -24.16
C THR A 8 -4.94 16.53 -23.71
N GLY A 9 -5.83 15.57 -23.41
CA GLY A 9 -7.24 15.84 -23.12
C GLY A 9 -8.02 16.31 -24.35
N SER A 10 -7.57 15.96 -25.57
CA SER A 10 -8.15 16.43 -26.82
C SER A 10 -9.15 15.46 -27.41
N LEU A 11 -10.25 15.97 -27.91
CA LEU A 11 -11.24 15.25 -28.73
C LEU A 11 -11.27 15.91 -30.12
N ILE A 12 -10.92 15.16 -31.15
CA ILE A 12 -10.94 15.62 -32.55
C ILE A 12 -12.07 14.89 -33.28
N VAL A 13 -13.08 15.61 -33.68
CA VAL A 13 -14.23 15.09 -34.42
C VAL A 13 -13.97 15.26 -35.93
N GLU A 14 -14.26 14.21 -36.71
CA GLU A 14 -14.03 14.19 -38.16
C GLU A 14 -12.60 14.63 -38.55
N PRO A 15 -11.55 13.94 -38.01
CA PRO A 15 -10.18 14.28 -38.32
C PRO A 15 -9.90 14.13 -39.82
N ASP A 16 -9.05 14.99 -40.37
CA ASP A 16 -8.52 14.84 -41.71
C ASP A 16 -7.57 13.62 -41.81
N ALA A 17 -7.21 13.27 -43.05
CA ALA A 17 -6.38 12.08 -43.30
C ALA A 17 -5.00 12.16 -42.62
N ASP A 18 -4.39 13.33 -42.58
CA ASP A 18 -3.06 13.52 -42.00
C ASP A 18 -3.11 13.40 -40.48
N THR A 19 -4.11 14.01 -39.85
CA THR A 19 -4.38 13.91 -38.41
C THR A 19 -4.66 12.44 -38.02
N LEU A 20 -5.51 11.76 -38.80
CA LEU A 20 -5.82 10.34 -38.54
C LEU A 20 -4.57 9.47 -38.61
N LYS A 21 -3.75 9.65 -39.64
CA LYS A 21 -2.50 8.92 -39.83
C LYS A 21 -1.53 9.16 -38.65
N LYS A 22 -1.33 10.42 -38.26
CA LYS A 22 -0.49 10.78 -37.11
C LYS A 22 -0.89 10.03 -35.84
N TYR A 23 -2.18 10.02 -35.49
CA TYR A 23 -2.65 9.34 -34.29
C TYR A 23 -2.64 7.82 -34.42
N GLN A 24 -2.79 7.28 -35.64
CA GLN A 24 -2.60 5.86 -35.87
C GLN A 24 -1.15 5.43 -35.66
N ASP A 25 -0.19 6.16 -36.22
CA ASP A 25 1.25 5.90 -36.04
C ASP A 25 1.64 5.99 -34.55
N GLN A 26 1.10 6.96 -33.83
CA GLN A 26 1.30 7.11 -32.39
C GLN A 26 0.73 5.93 -31.60
N LYS A 27 -0.46 5.47 -31.94
CA LYS A 27 -1.09 4.30 -31.32
C LYS A 27 -0.28 3.03 -31.56
N ASP A 28 0.21 2.85 -32.78
CA ASP A 28 1.01 1.68 -33.17
C ASP A 28 2.34 1.67 -32.42
N GLU A 29 2.98 2.83 -32.26
CA GLU A 29 4.20 2.96 -31.44
C GLU A 29 3.95 2.65 -29.96
N GLU A 30 2.85 3.13 -29.40
CA GLU A 30 2.45 2.79 -28.00
C GLU A 30 2.18 1.28 -27.84
N LEU A 31 1.55 0.65 -28.83
CA LEU A 31 1.33 -0.79 -28.81
C LEU A 31 2.64 -1.58 -28.87
N ARG A 32 3.59 -1.14 -29.70
CA ARG A 32 4.94 -1.74 -29.75
C ARG A 32 5.67 -1.61 -28.41
N GLN A 33 5.66 -0.42 -27.80
CA GLN A 33 6.28 -0.19 -26.50
C GLN A 33 5.65 -1.08 -25.43
N ARG A 34 4.31 -1.19 -25.40
CA ARG A 34 3.61 -2.10 -24.46
C ARG A 34 3.97 -3.57 -24.71
N ALA A 35 4.14 -3.99 -25.96
CA ALA A 35 4.57 -5.35 -26.27
C ALA A 35 5.99 -5.62 -25.77
N MET A 36 6.93 -4.70 -26.01
CA MET A 36 8.30 -4.80 -25.49
C MET A 36 8.35 -4.89 -23.96
N LEU A 37 7.52 -4.08 -23.26
CA LEU A 37 7.44 -4.15 -21.79
C LEU A 37 6.91 -5.51 -21.31
N LYS A 38 5.98 -6.13 -22.05
CA LYS A 38 5.49 -7.47 -21.70
C LYS A 38 6.57 -8.55 -21.80
N GLU A 39 7.56 -8.40 -22.70
CA GLU A 39 8.69 -9.32 -22.83
C GLU A 39 9.66 -9.27 -21.63
N LEU A 40 9.55 -8.24 -20.78
CA LEU A 40 10.34 -8.13 -19.56
C LEU A 40 9.78 -8.97 -18.41
N LYS A 41 8.55 -9.48 -18.53
CA LYS A 41 7.96 -10.35 -17.50
C LYS A 41 8.79 -11.62 -17.32
N GLY A 42 8.97 -12.03 -16.06
CA GLY A 42 9.78 -13.20 -15.71
C GLY A 42 11.29 -12.96 -15.77
N LYS A 43 11.74 -11.78 -16.21
CA LYS A 43 13.18 -11.45 -16.22
C LYS A 43 13.58 -10.86 -14.86
N THR A 44 14.76 -11.24 -14.37
CA THR A 44 15.36 -10.64 -13.18
C THR A 44 15.68 -9.18 -13.43
N THR A 45 15.28 -8.31 -12.52
CA THR A 45 15.66 -6.90 -12.57
C THR A 45 17.00 -6.71 -11.90
N GLU A 46 18.01 -6.30 -12.67
CA GLU A 46 19.39 -6.14 -12.21
C GLU A 46 19.98 -4.81 -12.68
N THR A 47 20.85 -4.24 -11.83
CA THR A 47 21.68 -3.10 -12.24
C THR A 47 22.77 -3.57 -13.24
N LYS A 48 23.42 -2.62 -13.92
CA LYS A 48 24.57 -2.94 -14.80
C LYS A 48 25.73 -3.60 -14.05
N SER A 49 25.80 -3.44 -12.73
CA SER A 49 26.80 -4.08 -11.87
C SER A 49 26.37 -5.46 -11.35
N GLY A 50 25.23 -6.01 -11.79
CA GLY A 50 24.73 -7.32 -11.37
C GLY A 50 23.99 -7.32 -10.03
N HIS A 51 23.69 -6.13 -9.46
CA HIS A 51 22.92 -6.08 -8.23
C HIS A 51 21.40 -6.28 -8.52
N LYS A 52 20.80 -7.29 -7.89
CA LYS A 52 19.38 -7.60 -8.03
C LYS A 52 18.52 -6.54 -7.33
N ILE A 53 17.50 -6.06 -8.03
CA ILE A 53 16.49 -5.14 -7.52
C ILE A 53 15.15 -5.86 -7.44
N HIS A 54 14.52 -5.82 -6.27
CA HIS A 54 13.18 -6.38 -6.09
C HIS A 54 12.11 -5.36 -6.49
N LEU A 55 11.21 -5.76 -7.40
CA LEU A 55 10.09 -4.93 -7.83
C LEU A 55 8.82 -5.32 -7.11
N TYR A 56 8.36 -4.46 -6.22
CA TYR A 56 7.13 -4.64 -5.47
C TYR A 56 6.05 -3.66 -5.92
N ALA A 57 4.80 -4.11 -5.87
CA ALA A 57 3.64 -3.29 -6.21
C ALA A 57 3.17 -2.44 -5.03
N ASN A 58 2.45 -1.37 -5.33
CA ASN A 58 1.73 -0.55 -4.39
C ASN A 58 0.22 -0.73 -4.64
N ILE A 59 -0.55 -1.09 -3.61
CA ILE A 59 -1.99 -1.33 -3.71
C ILE A 59 -2.78 -0.52 -2.68
N GLY A 60 -4.04 -0.22 -3.02
CA GLY A 60 -5.02 0.39 -2.13
C GLY A 60 -6.09 -0.59 -1.65
N SER A 61 -6.34 -1.64 -2.44
CA SER A 61 -7.39 -2.63 -2.15
C SER A 61 -6.96 -4.04 -2.57
N THR A 62 -7.71 -5.04 -2.11
CA THR A 62 -7.53 -6.43 -2.56
C THR A 62 -7.86 -6.63 -4.04
N GLY A 63 -8.69 -5.75 -4.63
CA GLY A 63 -9.01 -5.76 -6.06
C GLY A 63 -7.79 -5.51 -6.95
N ASP A 64 -6.77 -4.82 -6.45
CA ASP A 64 -5.54 -4.51 -7.20
C ASP A 64 -4.64 -5.74 -7.37
N VAL A 65 -4.79 -6.79 -6.53
CA VAL A 65 -3.88 -7.95 -6.50
C VAL A 65 -3.85 -8.69 -7.83
N ALA A 66 -4.97 -8.81 -8.52
CA ALA A 66 -5.00 -9.43 -9.84
C ALA A 66 -4.08 -8.70 -10.84
N SER A 67 -4.06 -7.38 -10.82
CA SER A 67 -3.17 -6.56 -11.64
C SER A 67 -1.71 -6.71 -11.22
N VAL A 68 -1.43 -6.81 -9.93
CA VAL A 68 -0.09 -7.06 -9.37
C VAL A 68 0.49 -8.36 -9.93
N LEU A 69 -0.27 -9.44 -9.87
CA LEU A 69 0.13 -10.75 -10.39
C LEU A 69 0.26 -10.74 -11.92
N ALA A 70 -0.68 -10.09 -12.61
CA ALA A 70 -0.64 -9.96 -14.07
C ALA A 70 0.60 -9.19 -14.58
N ASN A 71 1.19 -8.32 -13.75
CA ASN A 71 2.41 -7.57 -14.06
C ASN A 71 3.68 -8.17 -13.43
N ASP A 72 3.58 -9.40 -12.89
CA ASP A 72 4.72 -10.17 -12.35
C ASP A 72 5.49 -9.47 -11.22
N ALA A 73 4.79 -8.72 -10.37
CA ALA A 73 5.43 -8.14 -9.19
C ALA A 73 5.92 -9.24 -8.22
N GLU A 74 7.10 -9.04 -7.64
CA GLU A 74 7.72 -9.97 -6.69
C GLU A 74 7.03 -9.98 -5.32
N GLY A 75 6.17 -9.02 -5.06
CA GLY A 75 5.42 -8.88 -3.82
C GLY A 75 4.62 -7.58 -3.79
N ILE A 76 4.01 -7.30 -2.65
CA ILE A 76 3.38 -6.01 -2.35
C ILE A 76 4.31 -5.25 -1.41
N GLY A 77 4.90 -4.17 -1.89
CA GLY A 77 5.79 -3.30 -1.14
C GLY A 77 5.05 -2.28 -0.27
N LEU A 78 3.80 -2.00 -0.62
CA LEU A 78 2.94 -1.13 0.15
C LEU A 78 1.46 -1.49 -0.05
N PHE A 79 0.84 -2.05 0.98
CA PHE A 79 -0.61 -2.09 1.10
C PHE A 79 -1.06 -0.89 1.92
N ARG A 80 -1.71 0.07 1.28
CA ARG A 80 -2.23 1.30 1.90
C ARG A 80 -3.50 1.01 2.65
N SER A 81 -3.38 0.64 3.93
CA SER A 81 -4.51 0.22 4.77
C SER A 81 -5.52 1.34 5.06
N GLU A 82 -5.16 2.59 4.85
CA GLU A 82 -6.04 3.73 5.09
C GLU A 82 -7.32 3.69 4.24
N PHE A 83 -7.30 3.06 3.05
CA PHE A 83 -8.50 2.94 2.23
C PHE A 83 -9.60 2.13 2.92
N ILE A 84 -9.25 1.14 3.76
CA ILE A 84 -10.23 0.38 4.55
C ILE A 84 -10.99 1.28 5.52
N TYR A 85 -10.34 2.34 6.00
CA TYR A 85 -10.93 3.33 6.90
C TYR A 85 -11.71 4.42 6.18
N LEU A 86 -11.23 4.85 4.99
CA LEU A 86 -11.84 5.94 4.23
C LEU A 86 -13.17 5.53 3.56
N GLU A 87 -13.40 4.24 3.36
CA GLU A 87 -14.65 3.71 2.78
C GLU A 87 -15.80 3.66 3.79
N LYS A 88 -15.59 4.10 5.05
CA LYS A 88 -16.55 3.91 6.15
C LYS A 88 -16.71 5.16 7.00
N ASP A 89 -17.91 5.31 7.54
CA ASP A 89 -18.21 6.36 8.51
C ASP A 89 -17.73 6.03 9.93
N ASN A 90 -17.43 4.76 10.21
CA ASN A 90 -16.93 4.27 11.49
C ASN A 90 -15.59 3.55 11.32
N TYR A 91 -14.86 3.37 12.42
CA TYR A 91 -13.65 2.57 12.40
C TYR A 91 -13.95 1.14 11.95
N PRO A 92 -13.15 0.59 11.02
CA PRO A 92 -13.29 -0.80 10.60
C PRO A 92 -12.99 -1.73 11.80
N THR A 93 -13.80 -2.76 11.94
CA THR A 93 -13.62 -3.79 12.96
C THR A 93 -12.33 -4.59 12.73
N GLU A 94 -11.88 -5.30 13.75
CA GLU A 94 -10.75 -6.23 13.61
C GLU A 94 -11.01 -7.27 12.51
N GLU A 95 -12.24 -7.81 12.46
CA GLU A 95 -12.57 -8.85 11.49
C GLU A 95 -12.57 -8.34 10.04
N GLU A 96 -13.11 -7.17 9.79
CA GLU A 96 -13.08 -6.56 8.46
C GLU A 96 -11.66 -6.31 7.97
N GLN A 97 -10.80 -5.78 8.83
CA GLN A 97 -9.39 -5.58 8.52
C GLN A 97 -8.68 -6.92 8.30
N PHE A 98 -8.92 -7.90 9.17
CA PHE A 98 -8.35 -9.24 9.06
C PHE A 98 -8.70 -9.90 7.73
N GLN A 99 -9.97 -9.85 7.31
CA GLN A 99 -10.41 -10.44 6.05
C GLN A 99 -9.73 -9.79 4.84
N ALA A 100 -9.61 -8.46 4.83
CA ALA A 100 -8.92 -7.73 3.77
C ALA A 100 -7.42 -8.13 3.68
N TYR A 101 -6.72 -8.16 4.81
CA TYR A 101 -5.30 -8.52 4.83
C TYR A 101 -5.08 -10.00 4.49
N LYS A 102 -5.88 -10.90 5.04
CA LYS A 102 -5.84 -12.34 4.75
C LYS A 102 -6.05 -12.61 3.28
N GLN A 103 -7.06 -12.00 2.66
CA GLN A 103 -7.35 -12.16 1.25
C GLN A 103 -6.16 -11.73 0.38
N ALA A 104 -5.60 -10.55 0.64
CA ALA A 104 -4.44 -10.07 -0.09
C ALA A 104 -3.25 -11.03 0.02
N VAL A 105 -2.94 -11.50 1.23
CA VAL A 105 -1.82 -12.41 1.49
C VAL A 105 -2.01 -13.77 0.81
N GLN A 106 -3.21 -14.34 0.88
CA GLN A 106 -3.53 -15.62 0.23
C GLN A 106 -3.42 -15.51 -1.30
N MET A 107 -3.96 -14.43 -1.90
CA MET A 107 -3.87 -14.19 -3.33
C MET A 107 -2.42 -14.03 -3.81
N MET A 108 -1.52 -13.50 -2.97
CA MET A 108 -0.10 -13.34 -3.30
C MET A 108 0.71 -14.66 -3.23
N ALA A 109 0.10 -15.78 -2.82
CA ALA A 109 0.66 -17.13 -2.91
C ALA A 109 2.11 -17.25 -2.40
N GLY A 110 2.37 -16.77 -1.18
CA GLY A 110 3.68 -16.85 -0.52
C GLY A 110 4.66 -15.72 -0.87
N LYS A 111 4.31 -14.82 -1.80
CA LYS A 111 5.05 -13.57 -2.01
C LYS A 111 4.84 -12.62 -0.83
N LYS A 112 5.84 -11.78 -0.52
CA LYS A 112 5.78 -10.85 0.62
C LYS A 112 4.72 -9.77 0.42
N VAL A 113 3.98 -9.47 1.50
CA VAL A 113 3.02 -8.35 1.56
C VAL A 113 3.42 -7.43 2.70
N ILE A 114 3.77 -6.19 2.39
CA ILE A 114 4.07 -5.16 3.39
C ILE A 114 2.79 -4.36 3.63
N ILE A 115 2.24 -4.46 4.84
CA ILE A 115 1.05 -3.73 5.26
C ILE A 115 1.47 -2.50 6.03
N ARG A 116 1.16 -1.31 5.51
CA ARG A 116 1.38 -0.06 6.21
C ARG A 116 0.25 0.13 7.23
N THR A 117 0.61 0.40 8.48
CA THR A 117 -0.40 0.80 9.47
C THR A 117 -1.00 2.16 9.10
N LEU A 118 -2.07 2.53 9.78
CA LEU A 118 -2.85 3.72 9.50
C LEU A 118 -2.00 4.95 9.16
N ASP A 119 -2.24 5.54 7.97
CA ASP A 119 -1.65 6.81 7.54
C ASP A 119 -2.76 7.78 7.13
N ILE A 120 -3.52 8.23 8.13
CA ILE A 120 -4.56 9.26 8.00
C ILE A 120 -4.09 10.51 8.74
N GLY A 121 -4.41 11.67 8.19
CA GLY A 121 -4.17 12.99 8.76
C GLY A 121 -5.30 13.95 8.38
N GLY A 122 -5.20 15.21 8.80
CA GLY A 122 -6.22 16.24 8.51
C GLY A 122 -6.36 16.64 7.04
N ASP A 123 -5.54 16.05 6.16
CA ASP A 123 -5.59 16.18 4.70
C ASP A 123 -6.55 15.17 4.03
N LYS A 124 -7.05 14.19 4.78
CA LYS A 124 -7.96 13.16 4.29
C LYS A 124 -9.32 13.31 4.96
N ASP A 125 -10.37 13.20 4.17
CA ASP A 125 -11.74 13.24 4.68
C ASP A 125 -12.07 11.90 5.36
N ALA A 126 -11.67 11.80 6.62
CA ALA A 126 -11.90 10.65 7.48
C ALA A 126 -12.78 11.08 8.67
N SER A 127 -14.08 11.17 8.43
CA SER A 127 -15.08 11.66 9.40
C SER A 127 -15.00 10.95 10.74
N ALA A 128 -14.76 9.63 10.74
CA ALA A 128 -14.64 8.83 11.94
C ALA A 128 -13.51 9.27 12.90
N PHE A 129 -12.48 9.96 12.39
CA PHE A 129 -11.35 10.37 13.21
C PHE A 129 -11.56 11.71 13.93
N HIS A 130 -12.52 12.52 13.47
CA HIS A 130 -12.79 13.85 14.03
C HIS A 130 -11.51 14.68 14.24
N LEU A 131 -10.62 14.65 13.23
CA LEU A 131 -9.37 15.38 13.29
C LEU A 131 -9.63 16.87 13.03
N PRO A 132 -8.98 17.76 13.81
CA PRO A 132 -9.06 19.18 13.52
C PRO A 132 -8.40 19.47 12.17
N LYS A 133 -8.92 20.49 11.48
CA LYS A 133 -8.27 21.01 10.29
C LYS A 133 -6.98 21.72 10.71
N GLU A 134 -5.87 21.33 10.12
CA GLU A 134 -4.53 21.85 10.40
C GLU A 134 -3.98 22.59 9.20
N GLU A 135 -3.22 23.65 9.42
CA GLU A 135 -2.56 24.42 8.33
C GLU A 135 -1.52 23.55 7.60
N ASN A 136 -0.81 22.72 8.34
CA ASN A 136 0.17 21.78 7.80
C ASN A 136 -0.09 20.34 8.27
N PRO A 137 -1.00 19.61 7.61
CA PRO A 137 -1.39 18.26 8.04
C PRO A 137 -0.23 17.24 8.06
N ALA A 138 0.83 17.47 7.29
CA ALA A 138 1.99 16.58 7.27
C ALA A 138 2.79 16.62 8.59
N LEU A 139 2.81 17.78 9.25
CA LEU A 139 3.48 17.98 10.54
C LEU A 139 2.55 17.78 11.75
N GLY A 140 1.25 17.68 11.49
CA GLY A 140 0.21 17.60 12.51
C GLY A 140 -0.06 16.19 13.01
N MET A 141 -1.29 16.00 13.49
CA MET A 141 -1.78 14.74 14.03
C MET A 141 -2.09 13.75 12.89
N ARG A 142 -1.17 12.85 12.61
CA ARG A 142 -1.34 11.81 11.58
C ARG A 142 -0.54 10.54 11.88
N ALA A 143 -0.89 9.47 11.21
CA ALA A 143 -0.15 8.22 11.14
C ALA A 143 0.19 7.66 12.54
N ILE A 144 1.48 7.39 12.79
CA ILE A 144 1.92 6.83 14.09
C ILE A 144 1.53 7.71 15.29
N ARG A 145 1.46 9.02 15.12
CA ARG A 145 1.06 9.94 16.20
C ARG A 145 -0.40 9.71 16.63
N ILE A 146 -1.30 9.42 15.67
CA ILE A 146 -2.68 9.00 15.96
C ILE A 146 -2.67 7.63 16.65
N SER A 147 -1.92 6.67 16.07
CA SER A 147 -1.84 5.31 16.56
C SER A 147 -1.37 5.23 18.01
N LEU A 148 -0.37 6.02 18.39
CA LEU A 148 0.14 6.08 19.77
C LEU A 148 -0.80 6.82 20.72
N LYS A 149 -1.56 7.82 20.24
CA LYS A 149 -2.54 8.57 21.03
C LYS A 149 -3.86 7.83 21.21
N ARG A 150 -4.22 6.95 20.27
CA ARG A 150 -5.43 6.12 20.27
C ARG A 150 -5.05 4.64 20.16
N PRO A 151 -4.43 4.07 21.21
CA PRO A 151 -3.88 2.71 21.16
C PRO A 151 -4.93 1.63 20.92
N GLU A 152 -6.20 1.86 21.23
CA GLU A 152 -7.30 0.94 20.97
C GLU A 152 -7.50 0.69 19.46
N ILE A 153 -7.41 1.73 18.61
CA ILE A 153 -7.51 1.61 17.17
C ILE A 153 -6.28 0.87 16.63
N PHE A 154 -5.10 1.24 17.14
CA PHE A 154 -3.84 0.66 16.74
C PHE A 154 -3.75 -0.84 17.11
N LYS A 155 -4.14 -1.21 18.34
CA LYS A 155 -4.20 -2.61 18.77
C LYS A 155 -5.16 -3.44 17.91
N THR A 156 -6.31 -2.88 17.53
CA THR A 156 -7.27 -3.53 16.63
C THR A 156 -6.65 -3.83 15.27
N GLN A 157 -5.94 -2.86 14.68
CA GLN A 157 -5.24 -3.06 13.40
C GLN A 157 -4.11 -4.07 13.53
N LEU A 158 -3.29 -3.99 14.58
CA LEU A 158 -2.18 -4.92 14.81
C LEU A 158 -2.66 -6.37 15.00
N ARG A 159 -3.77 -6.59 15.74
CA ARG A 159 -4.38 -7.94 15.86
C ARG A 159 -4.81 -8.47 14.51
N ALA A 160 -5.47 -7.66 13.70
CA ALA A 160 -5.89 -8.06 12.35
C ALA A 160 -4.71 -8.46 11.47
N ILE A 161 -3.62 -7.67 11.49
CA ILE A 161 -2.39 -7.95 10.72
C ILE A 161 -1.71 -9.23 11.23
N LEU A 162 -1.54 -9.38 12.54
CA LEU A 162 -0.94 -10.58 13.14
C LEU A 162 -1.75 -11.84 12.81
N ARG A 163 -3.07 -11.81 12.95
CA ARG A 163 -3.93 -12.94 12.56
C ARG A 163 -3.76 -13.28 11.07
N ALA A 164 -3.67 -12.29 10.21
CA ALA A 164 -3.47 -12.49 8.78
C ALA A 164 -2.10 -13.10 8.45
N SER A 165 -1.07 -12.89 9.27
CA SER A 165 0.27 -13.43 9.04
C SER A 165 0.35 -14.94 9.12
N ALA A 166 -0.61 -15.61 9.78
CA ALA A 166 -0.73 -17.07 9.76
C ALA A 166 -1.03 -17.64 8.36
N PHE A 167 -1.42 -16.80 7.40
CA PHE A 167 -1.82 -17.22 6.04
C PHE A 167 -0.78 -16.90 4.97
N GLY A 168 0.35 -16.29 5.31
CA GLY A 168 1.46 -16.02 4.40
C GLY A 168 2.41 -14.94 4.89
N LYS A 169 3.38 -14.56 4.06
CA LYS A 169 4.49 -13.69 4.46
C LYS A 169 4.06 -12.22 4.57
N ILE A 170 3.97 -11.72 5.78
CA ILE A 170 3.67 -10.32 6.07
C ILE A 170 4.89 -9.57 6.63
N ALA A 171 4.98 -8.29 6.31
CA ALA A 171 5.78 -7.32 7.05
C ALA A 171 4.89 -6.14 7.42
N ILE A 172 5.16 -5.51 8.56
CA ILE A 172 4.44 -4.32 9.01
C ILE A 172 5.31 -3.09 8.78
N MET A 173 4.74 -2.06 8.13
CA MET A 173 5.38 -0.77 7.98
C MET A 173 4.69 0.25 8.89
N PHE A 174 5.46 0.92 9.72
CA PHE A 174 5.00 2.01 10.57
C PHE A 174 5.35 3.35 9.92
N PRO A 175 4.34 4.14 9.48
CA PRO A 175 4.58 5.39 8.78
C PRO A 175 4.96 6.53 9.71
N LEU A 176 5.76 7.48 9.19
CA LEU A 176 6.11 8.73 9.86
C LEU A 176 6.82 8.59 11.22
N ILE A 177 7.63 7.57 11.39
CA ILE A 177 8.47 7.43 12.58
C ILE A 177 9.55 8.54 12.56
N THR A 178 9.59 9.34 13.61
CA THR A 178 10.52 10.46 13.75
C THR A 178 11.47 10.32 14.94
N SER A 179 11.22 9.40 15.84
CA SER A 179 12.04 9.19 17.04
C SER A 179 12.19 7.72 17.42
N VAL A 180 13.26 7.41 18.11
CA VAL A 180 13.53 6.07 18.69
C VAL A 180 12.46 5.71 19.72
N TRP A 181 11.95 6.70 20.45
CA TRP A 181 10.89 6.49 21.44
C TRP A 181 9.60 5.96 20.78
N GLU A 182 9.23 6.50 19.62
CA GLU A 182 8.05 6.01 18.87
C GLU A 182 8.23 4.54 18.45
N VAL A 183 9.44 4.14 18.06
CA VAL A 183 9.75 2.73 17.74
C VAL A 183 9.58 1.85 18.98
N TRP A 184 10.11 2.26 20.13
CA TRP A 184 9.98 1.48 21.36
C TRP A 184 8.52 1.34 21.78
N LYS A 185 7.77 2.45 21.77
CA LYS A 185 6.36 2.44 22.14
C LYS A 185 5.50 1.59 21.20
N THR A 186 5.82 1.65 19.91
CA THR A 186 5.16 0.81 18.90
C THR A 186 5.41 -0.68 19.15
N LYS A 187 6.66 -1.05 19.47
CA LYS A 187 7.01 -2.44 19.80
C LYS A 187 6.34 -2.92 21.08
N GLU A 188 6.32 -2.09 22.11
CA GLU A 188 5.60 -2.39 23.36
C GLU A 188 4.14 -2.74 23.12
N ILE A 189 3.42 -1.90 22.35
CA ILE A 189 2.01 -2.15 22.00
C ILE A 189 1.87 -3.43 21.15
N LEU A 190 2.80 -3.69 20.24
CA LEU A 190 2.79 -4.91 19.43
C LEU A 190 2.97 -6.16 20.29
N ASP A 191 3.88 -6.11 21.27
CA ASP A 191 4.13 -7.24 22.19
C ASP A 191 2.93 -7.46 23.13
N GLU A 192 2.25 -6.41 23.58
CA GLU A 192 0.97 -6.55 24.30
C GLU A 192 -0.08 -7.27 23.44
N VAL A 193 -0.16 -6.94 22.15
CA VAL A 193 -1.12 -7.58 21.22
C VAL A 193 -0.76 -9.04 20.99
N LYS A 194 0.52 -9.38 20.85
CA LYS A 194 0.98 -10.78 20.76
C LYS A 194 0.59 -11.59 22.00
N LEU A 195 0.84 -11.03 23.19
CA LEU A 195 0.45 -11.67 24.45
C LEU A 195 -1.07 -11.90 24.56
N ASP A 196 -1.89 -10.98 24.03
CA ASP A 196 -3.35 -11.14 24.00
C ASP A 196 -3.76 -12.29 23.06
N LEU A 197 -3.13 -12.39 21.88
CA LEU A 197 -3.37 -13.46 20.92
C LEU A 197 -2.93 -14.82 21.48
N ASP A 198 -1.76 -14.89 22.12
CA ASP A 198 -1.25 -16.10 22.76
C ASP A 198 -2.20 -16.60 23.83
N LYS A 199 -2.71 -15.73 24.72
CA LYS A 199 -3.71 -16.08 25.74
C LYS A 199 -5.01 -16.63 25.14
N LYS A 200 -5.36 -16.19 23.94
CA LYS A 200 -6.56 -16.63 23.20
C LYS A 200 -6.31 -17.85 22.32
N GLY A 201 -5.08 -18.34 22.23
CA GLY A 201 -4.69 -19.44 21.36
C GLY A 201 -4.83 -19.14 19.87
N ILE A 202 -4.72 -17.85 19.48
CA ILE A 202 -4.85 -17.40 18.10
C ILE A 202 -3.47 -17.44 17.44
N ALA A 203 -3.34 -18.21 16.36
CA ALA A 203 -2.09 -18.36 15.62
C ALA A 203 -1.71 -17.11 14.84
N TYR A 204 -0.41 -16.79 14.80
CA TYR A 204 0.22 -15.78 13.97
C TYR A 204 1.66 -16.20 13.65
N ASP A 205 2.27 -15.56 12.65
CA ASP A 205 3.67 -15.83 12.28
C ASP A 205 4.62 -15.09 13.22
N LEU A 206 5.48 -15.84 13.92
CA LEU A 206 6.50 -15.29 14.82
C LEU A 206 7.67 -14.61 14.07
N SER A 207 7.87 -14.96 12.79
CA SER A 207 8.92 -14.38 11.93
C SER A 207 8.55 -13.06 11.29
N LEU A 208 7.40 -12.49 11.66
CA LEU A 208 6.90 -11.23 11.13
C LEU A 208 7.96 -10.11 11.20
N ILE A 209 8.26 -9.53 10.05
CA ILE A 209 9.25 -8.47 9.90
C ILE A 209 8.60 -7.11 10.16
N HIS A 210 9.24 -6.28 10.97
CA HIS A 210 8.83 -4.89 11.21
C HIS A 210 9.73 -3.95 10.42
N ILE A 211 9.09 -3.05 9.66
CA ILE A 211 9.75 -2.01 8.87
C ILE A 211 9.25 -0.67 9.38
N SER A 212 10.16 0.25 9.70
CA SER A 212 9.79 1.65 9.90
C SER A 212 10.10 2.43 8.63
N GLU A 213 9.21 3.31 8.24
CA GLU A 213 9.46 4.25 7.16
C GLU A 213 10.24 5.43 7.75
N PRO A 214 11.54 5.58 7.43
CA PRO A 214 12.30 6.71 7.93
C PRO A 214 11.77 7.98 7.25
N THR A 215 11.33 8.94 8.07
CA THR A 215 11.23 10.32 7.59
C THR A 215 12.65 10.75 7.27
N ARG A 216 12.98 11.01 6.01
CA ARG A 216 14.28 11.59 5.65
C ARG A 216 14.40 12.98 6.26
N LEU A 217 14.89 13.05 7.48
CA LEU A 217 15.49 14.24 8.05
C LEU A 217 16.82 14.44 7.33
N GLY A 218 16.86 15.26 6.29
CA GLY A 218 18.11 15.59 5.64
C GLY A 218 18.06 15.87 4.15
N MET A 219 16.94 16.24 3.60
CA MET A 219 16.88 16.93 2.30
C MET A 219 15.97 18.13 2.42
N ILE A 220 16.43 19.16 3.11
CA ILE A 220 16.06 20.55 2.95
C ILE A 220 17.32 21.28 2.49
#